data_1e027e3169e57aefd82b835d884ef007
#
_entry.id   1e027e3169e57aefd82b835d884ef007
#
_cell.length_a   1.000
_cell.length_b   1.000
_cell.length_c   1.000
_cell.angle_alpha   90.00
_cell.angle_beta   90.00
_cell.angle_gamma   90.00
#
_symmetry.space_group_name_H-M   'P 1'
#
loop_
_entity.id
_entity.type
_entity.pdbx_description
1 polymer ?
#
loop_
_entity_poly.entity_id
_entity_poly.type
_entity_poly.pdbx_seq_one_letter_code
_entity_poly.pdbx_strand_id
1 'polypeptide(L)'
;MTVFNLGSINIDLFYQVPHFPSAGETMTTLGHSRMLGGKGANQSIALARAGMHVTHIGACNAEDRWLRDEMQAAGVDVTHIQDSPHASGHAIVSVDPDGENQILLAPSANRQIDMDRACAVLDNAVAGDWALLQNETNGADSFVAAAREKGLKLAYSAAPFDASVVLDLLPHTDLLVVNEGEAAALGGALGKPVESAGIPHLVITLGSAGATYFGASGTLVQPAFSID
;
A
#
# COMPACT_ATOMS: atom_id res chain seq x y z
N MET A 1 -19.41 6.58 4.73
CA MET A 1 -18.31 6.60 3.76
C MET A 1 -17.38 5.46 4.11
N THR A 2 -17.22 4.54 3.21
CA THR A 2 -16.39 3.34 3.35
C THR A 2 -15.19 3.43 2.41
N VAL A 3 -14.05 2.89 2.82
CA VAL A 3 -12.87 2.71 1.98
C VAL A 3 -12.71 1.23 1.67
N PHE A 4 -12.78 0.87 0.39
CA PHE A 4 -12.51 -0.47 -0.13
C PHE A 4 -11.05 -0.50 -0.59
N ASN A 5 -10.21 -1.18 0.15
CA ASN A 5 -8.76 -1.22 -0.12
C ASN A 5 -8.36 -2.55 -0.76
N LEU A 6 -8.07 -2.55 -2.07
CA LEU A 6 -7.38 -3.67 -2.72
C LEU A 6 -5.90 -3.56 -2.38
N GLY A 7 -5.43 -4.36 -1.44
CA GLY A 7 -4.12 -4.13 -0.86
C GLY A 7 -3.35 -5.40 -0.49
N SER A 8 -2.03 -5.24 -0.44
CA SER A 8 -1.09 -6.27 -0.02
C SER A 8 -1.16 -6.54 1.47
N ILE A 9 -0.92 -7.81 1.82
CA ILE A 9 -0.73 -8.28 3.19
C ILE A 9 0.59 -9.06 3.20
N ASN A 10 1.54 -8.63 4.01
CA ASN A 10 2.85 -9.25 4.09
C ASN A 10 3.18 -9.71 5.51
N ILE A 11 4.06 -10.70 5.58
CA ILE A 11 4.82 -11.01 6.78
C ILE A 11 6.18 -10.32 6.61
N ASP A 12 6.46 -9.29 7.41
CA ASP A 12 7.78 -8.67 7.41
C ASP A 12 8.68 -9.43 8.39
N LEU A 13 9.71 -10.07 7.83
CA LEU A 13 10.70 -10.88 8.54
C LEU A 13 11.96 -10.05 8.72
N PHE A 14 12.14 -9.50 9.91
CA PHE A 14 13.30 -8.69 10.26
C PHE A 14 14.42 -9.57 10.78
N TYR A 15 15.63 -9.39 10.23
CA TYR A 15 16.87 -10.03 10.65
C TYR A 15 17.90 -8.96 10.98
N GLN A 16 18.33 -8.92 12.24
CA GLN A 16 19.47 -8.12 12.61
C GLN A 16 20.75 -8.85 12.20
N VAL A 17 21.56 -8.22 11.38
CA VAL A 17 22.79 -8.79 10.85
C VAL A 17 24.01 -7.96 11.29
N PRO A 18 25.19 -8.57 11.52
CA PRO A 18 26.40 -7.80 11.84
C PRO A 18 26.92 -6.97 10.66
N HIS A 19 26.60 -7.38 9.44
CA HIS A 19 26.84 -6.71 8.16
C HIS A 19 25.99 -7.40 7.09
N PHE A 20 25.83 -6.81 5.92
CA PHE A 20 25.15 -7.49 4.81
C PHE A 20 26.04 -8.59 4.22
N PRO A 21 25.50 -9.82 4.01
CA PRO A 21 26.30 -10.94 3.53
C PRO A 21 26.81 -10.71 2.10
N SER A 22 28.09 -11.01 1.89
CA SER A 22 28.69 -11.07 0.58
C SER A 22 28.31 -12.36 -0.15
N ALA A 23 28.47 -12.38 -1.48
CA ALA A 23 28.19 -13.58 -2.26
C ALA A 23 29.02 -14.79 -1.79
N GLY A 24 28.33 -15.90 -1.44
CA GLY A 24 28.93 -17.11 -0.90
C GLY A 24 29.20 -17.11 0.60
N GLU A 25 28.90 -16.02 1.30
CA GLU A 25 29.05 -15.94 2.76
C GLU A 25 27.85 -16.58 3.47
N THR A 26 28.11 -17.27 4.56
CA THR A 26 27.12 -17.75 5.53
C THR A 26 27.36 -17.09 6.87
N MET A 27 26.31 -16.43 7.41
CA MET A 27 26.43 -15.76 8.71
C MET A 27 25.29 -16.15 9.65
N THR A 28 25.52 -15.95 10.94
CA THR A 28 24.48 -16.05 11.97
C THR A 28 23.92 -14.68 12.25
N THR A 29 22.59 -14.55 12.27
CA THR A 29 21.91 -13.31 12.62
C THR A 29 22.02 -13.01 14.10
N LEU A 30 22.01 -11.73 14.48
CA LEU A 30 22.03 -11.28 15.87
C LEU A 30 20.65 -11.40 16.53
N GLY A 31 19.59 -11.35 15.75
CA GLY A 31 18.20 -11.48 16.19
C GLY A 31 17.25 -11.54 15.01
N HIS A 32 16.03 -11.96 15.27
CA HIS A 32 14.97 -11.92 14.27
C HIS A 32 13.62 -11.63 14.93
N SER A 33 12.73 -11.03 14.17
CA SER A 33 11.32 -10.85 14.52
C SER A 33 10.44 -10.93 13.26
N ARG A 34 9.14 -11.13 13.48
CA ARG A 34 8.16 -11.05 12.42
C ARG A 34 7.04 -10.10 12.83
N MET A 35 6.50 -9.38 11.88
CA MET A 35 5.35 -8.50 12.11
C MET A 35 4.47 -8.44 10.87
N LEU A 36 3.24 -7.95 11.06
CA LEU A 36 2.35 -7.63 9.95
C LEU A 36 2.95 -6.45 9.17
N GLY A 37 3.01 -6.60 7.86
CA GLY A 37 3.44 -5.59 6.91
C GLY A 37 2.57 -5.60 5.66
N GLY A 38 3.10 -5.01 4.60
CA GLY A 38 2.39 -4.76 3.35
C GLY A 38 1.75 -3.37 3.33
N LYS A 39 1.93 -2.66 2.21
CA LYS A 39 1.42 -1.27 2.08
C LYS A 39 -0.10 -1.22 2.25
N GLY A 40 -0.81 -2.22 1.68
CA GLY A 40 -2.27 -2.31 1.80
C GLY A 40 -2.73 -2.50 3.23
N ALA A 41 -2.16 -3.45 3.98
CA ALA A 41 -2.51 -3.69 5.38
C ALA A 41 -2.21 -2.47 6.25
N ASN A 42 -1.02 -1.86 6.08
CA ASN A 42 -0.62 -0.67 6.83
C ASN A 42 -1.57 0.51 6.59
N GLN A 43 -1.98 0.75 5.35
CA GLN A 43 -2.94 1.81 5.01
C GLN A 43 -4.34 1.52 5.55
N SER A 44 -4.81 0.27 5.48
CA SER A 44 -6.09 -0.12 6.07
C SER A 44 -6.13 0.13 7.58
N ILE A 45 -5.07 -0.27 8.29
CA ILE A 45 -4.94 -0.06 9.74
C ILE A 45 -4.89 1.44 10.08
N ALA A 46 -4.10 2.21 9.32
CA ALA A 46 -3.99 3.65 9.55
C ALA A 46 -5.35 4.36 9.39
N LEU A 47 -6.08 4.03 8.33
CA LEU A 47 -7.41 4.59 8.06
C LEU A 47 -8.43 4.16 9.12
N ALA A 48 -8.45 2.90 9.54
CA ALA A 48 -9.34 2.40 10.58
C ALA A 48 -9.06 3.10 11.94
N ARG A 49 -7.78 3.26 12.30
CA ARG A 49 -7.37 4.03 13.50
C ARG A 49 -7.74 5.50 13.41
N ALA A 50 -7.82 6.07 12.21
CA ALA A 50 -8.32 7.42 11.98
C ALA A 50 -9.85 7.52 11.99
N GLY A 51 -10.57 6.43 12.30
CA GLY A 51 -12.03 6.40 12.43
C GLY A 51 -12.79 6.12 11.13
N MET A 52 -12.12 5.66 10.08
CA MET A 52 -12.77 5.29 8.83
C MET A 52 -13.30 3.86 8.89
N HIS A 53 -14.42 3.60 8.20
CA HIS A 53 -14.84 2.24 7.88
C HIS A 53 -13.98 1.73 6.71
N VAL A 54 -13.21 0.66 6.94
CA VAL A 54 -12.29 0.11 5.95
C VAL A 54 -12.58 -1.35 5.73
N THR A 55 -12.88 -1.72 4.49
CA THR A 55 -12.97 -3.10 4.03
C THR A 55 -11.70 -3.44 3.27
N HIS A 56 -10.90 -4.37 3.78
CA HIS A 56 -9.69 -4.82 3.12
C HIS A 56 -9.98 -5.99 2.18
N ILE A 57 -9.55 -5.84 0.94
CA ILE A 57 -9.65 -6.85 -0.13
C ILE A 57 -8.22 -7.27 -0.47
N GLY A 58 -7.90 -8.54 -0.26
CA GLY A 58 -6.55 -9.06 -0.44
C GLY A 58 -6.53 -10.57 -0.34
N ALA A 59 -5.34 -11.16 -0.25
CA ALA A 59 -5.17 -12.59 -0.04
C ALA A 59 -3.97 -12.88 0.86
N CYS A 60 -4.09 -13.88 1.71
CA CYS A 60 -2.98 -14.45 2.48
C CYS A 60 -3.17 -15.96 2.63
N ASN A 61 -2.14 -16.67 3.04
CA ASN A 61 -2.25 -18.10 3.33
C ASN A 61 -3.24 -18.33 4.49
N ALA A 62 -4.06 -19.39 4.37
CA ALA A 62 -5.07 -19.72 5.37
C ALA A 62 -4.48 -20.06 6.75
N GLU A 63 -3.20 -20.48 6.82
CA GLU A 63 -2.52 -20.79 8.07
C GLU A 63 -2.03 -19.53 8.81
N ASP A 64 -1.86 -18.39 8.10
CA ASP A 64 -1.38 -17.13 8.65
C ASP A 64 -2.52 -16.27 9.21
N ARG A 65 -3.43 -16.87 10.00
CA ARG A 65 -4.62 -16.19 10.55
C ARG A 65 -4.29 -14.95 11.36
N TRP A 66 -3.15 -14.96 12.05
CA TRP A 66 -2.70 -13.85 12.87
C TRP A 66 -2.60 -12.52 12.12
N LEU A 67 -2.34 -12.54 10.80
CA LEU A 67 -2.35 -11.34 9.95
C LEU A 67 -3.74 -10.67 9.93
N ARG A 68 -4.79 -11.49 9.77
CA ARG A 68 -6.18 -11.02 9.79
C ARG A 68 -6.58 -10.57 11.19
N ASP A 69 -6.18 -11.34 12.21
CA ASP A 69 -6.52 -11.04 13.61
C ASP A 69 -5.95 -9.68 14.03
N GLU A 70 -4.72 -9.34 13.62
CA GLU A 70 -4.11 -8.04 13.89
C GLU A 70 -4.83 -6.89 13.14
N MET A 71 -5.18 -7.10 11.87
CA MET A 71 -5.93 -6.10 11.10
C MET A 71 -7.33 -5.88 11.69
N GLN A 72 -8.02 -6.95 12.07
CA GLN A 72 -9.34 -6.90 12.70
C GLN A 72 -9.29 -6.21 14.06
N ALA A 73 -8.27 -6.49 14.85
CA ALA A 73 -8.05 -5.83 16.15
C ALA A 73 -7.82 -4.31 15.99
N ALA A 74 -7.31 -3.86 14.85
CA ALA A 74 -7.17 -2.46 14.50
C ALA A 74 -8.45 -1.81 13.95
N GLY A 75 -9.56 -2.58 13.80
CA GLY A 75 -10.85 -2.09 13.33
C GLY A 75 -11.09 -2.24 11.82
N VAL A 76 -10.25 -3.01 11.12
CA VAL A 76 -10.42 -3.29 9.67
C VAL A 76 -11.42 -4.43 9.48
N ASP A 77 -12.36 -4.29 8.54
CA ASP A 77 -13.16 -5.41 8.05
C ASP A 77 -12.29 -6.31 7.16
N VAL A 78 -12.05 -7.53 7.63
CA VAL A 78 -11.20 -8.54 7.01
C VAL A 78 -11.98 -9.66 6.30
N THR A 79 -13.31 -9.52 6.21
CA THR A 79 -14.23 -10.55 5.69
C THR A 79 -13.92 -10.94 4.24
N HIS A 80 -13.32 -10.01 3.50
CA HIS A 80 -13.02 -10.17 2.07
C HIS A 80 -11.54 -10.48 1.78
N ILE A 81 -10.76 -10.82 2.81
CA ILE A 81 -9.43 -11.38 2.61
C ILE A 81 -9.57 -12.85 2.19
N GLN A 82 -9.06 -13.18 1.03
CA GLN A 82 -9.17 -14.52 0.43
C GLN A 82 -8.15 -15.49 1.03
N ASP A 83 -8.56 -16.74 1.24
CA ASP A 83 -7.62 -17.82 1.54
C ASP A 83 -6.87 -18.22 0.28
N SER A 84 -5.54 -18.18 0.35
CA SER A 84 -4.66 -18.57 -0.73
C SER A 84 -3.96 -19.90 -0.38
N PRO A 85 -3.81 -20.83 -1.34
CA PRO A 85 -2.95 -21.99 -1.18
C PRO A 85 -1.46 -21.64 -1.27
N HIS A 86 -1.13 -20.45 -1.76
CA HIS A 86 0.24 -19.94 -1.83
C HIS A 86 0.65 -19.35 -0.49
N ALA A 87 1.96 -19.26 -0.24
CA ALA A 87 2.49 -18.55 0.92
C ALA A 87 1.95 -17.11 0.95
N SER A 88 1.76 -16.55 2.14
CA SER A 88 1.49 -15.12 2.28
C SER A 88 2.62 -14.29 1.65
N GLY A 89 2.29 -13.11 1.14
CA GLY A 89 3.30 -12.13 0.77
C GLY A 89 4.27 -11.93 1.93
N HIS A 90 5.55 -11.77 1.66
CA HIS A 90 6.52 -11.55 2.73
C HIS A 90 7.71 -10.71 2.26
N ALA A 91 8.30 -10.00 3.20
CA ALA A 91 9.53 -9.27 3.03
C ALA A 91 10.60 -9.82 3.97
N ILE A 92 11.79 -10.09 3.44
CA ILE A 92 12.98 -10.34 4.26
C ILE A 92 13.71 -9.00 4.37
N VAL A 93 13.78 -8.48 5.59
CA VAL A 93 14.39 -7.19 5.90
C VAL A 93 15.64 -7.44 6.74
N SER A 94 16.81 -7.33 6.13
CA SER A 94 18.09 -7.36 6.85
C SER A 94 18.43 -5.96 7.30
N VAL A 95 18.78 -5.79 8.57
CA VAL A 95 19.15 -4.49 9.17
C VAL A 95 20.51 -4.64 9.82
N ASP A 96 21.45 -3.77 9.48
CA ASP A 96 22.79 -3.73 10.04
C ASP A 96 22.86 -2.82 11.31
N PRO A 97 24.00 -2.75 12.02
CA PRO A 97 24.13 -1.91 13.20
C PRO A 97 24.03 -0.41 12.95
N ASP A 98 24.25 0.04 11.72
CA ASP A 98 24.14 1.46 11.33
C ASP A 98 22.68 1.83 10.99
N GLY A 99 21.75 0.84 11.00
CA GLY A 99 20.35 1.02 10.69
C GLY A 99 20.04 1.00 9.19
N GLU A 100 21.02 0.70 8.35
CA GLU A 100 20.80 0.49 6.91
C GLU A 100 20.03 -0.82 6.71
N ASN A 101 19.23 -0.88 5.65
CA ASN A 101 18.44 -2.07 5.36
C ASN A 101 18.57 -2.56 3.92
N GLN A 102 18.40 -3.87 3.75
CA GLN A 102 18.20 -4.53 2.47
C GLN A 102 16.92 -5.33 2.53
N ILE A 103 16.07 -5.17 1.51
CA ILE A 103 14.74 -5.78 1.49
C ILE A 103 14.60 -6.67 0.26
N LEU A 104 14.21 -7.94 0.50
CA LEU A 104 13.75 -8.86 -0.54
C LEU A 104 12.24 -9.05 -0.37
N LEU A 105 11.49 -8.71 -1.41
CA LEU A 105 10.04 -8.83 -1.40
C LEU A 105 9.58 -10.02 -2.24
N ALA A 106 8.80 -10.92 -1.65
CA ALA A 106 8.10 -12.01 -2.33
C ALA A 106 6.59 -11.71 -2.30
N PRO A 107 5.97 -11.34 -3.42
CA PRO A 107 4.56 -10.94 -3.45
C PRO A 107 3.59 -12.11 -3.22
N SER A 108 3.94 -13.33 -3.66
CA SER A 108 3.20 -14.58 -3.38
C SER A 108 1.67 -14.42 -3.52
N ALA A 109 0.89 -14.66 -2.45
CA ALA A 109 -0.57 -14.57 -2.44
C ALA A 109 -1.11 -13.21 -2.91
N ASN A 110 -0.38 -12.12 -2.72
CA ASN A 110 -0.80 -10.78 -3.17
C ASN A 110 -0.95 -10.68 -4.70
N ARG A 111 -0.32 -11.56 -5.47
CA ARG A 111 -0.44 -11.64 -6.93
C ARG A 111 -1.38 -12.76 -7.42
N GLN A 112 -2.14 -13.36 -6.49
CA GLN A 112 -3.04 -14.48 -6.74
C GLN A 112 -4.46 -14.20 -6.23
N ILE A 113 -4.84 -12.93 -6.14
CA ILE A 113 -6.19 -12.52 -5.75
C ILE A 113 -7.15 -12.88 -6.89
N ASP A 114 -8.24 -13.57 -6.54
CA ASP A 114 -9.37 -13.82 -7.44
C ASP A 114 -10.12 -12.48 -7.64
N MET A 115 -9.98 -11.91 -8.82
CA MET A 115 -10.49 -10.57 -9.12
C MET A 115 -12.00 -10.55 -9.32
N ASP A 116 -12.64 -11.62 -9.72
CA ASP A 116 -14.11 -11.70 -9.81
C ASP A 116 -14.71 -11.55 -8.40
N ARG A 117 -14.14 -12.27 -7.43
CA ARG A 117 -14.53 -12.14 -6.02
C ARG A 117 -14.18 -10.77 -5.44
N ALA A 118 -13.01 -10.23 -5.78
CA ALA A 118 -12.56 -8.91 -5.29
C ALA A 118 -13.46 -7.79 -5.81
N CYS A 119 -13.80 -7.78 -7.09
CA CYS A 119 -14.69 -6.79 -7.69
C CYS A 119 -16.12 -6.90 -7.18
N ALA A 120 -16.64 -8.13 -6.94
CA ALA A 120 -17.98 -8.34 -6.39
C ALA A 120 -18.17 -7.72 -5.00
N VAL A 121 -17.10 -7.48 -4.23
CA VAL A 121 -17.19 -6.76 -2.96
C VAL A 121 -17.75 -5.34 -3.14
N LEU A 122 -17.43 -4.72 -4.27
CA LEU A 122 -17.89 -3.36 -4.59
C LEU A 122 -19.40 -3.29 -4.89
N ASP A 123 -20.12 -4.43 -5.00
CA ASP A 123 -21.58 -4.42 -5.12
C ASP A 123 -22.27 -3.84 -3.88
N ASN A 124 -21.59 -3.83 -2.74
CA ASN A 124 -22.06 -3.22 -1.51
C ASN A 124 -21.67 -1.73 -1.37
N ALA A 125 -20.89 -1.20 -2.30
CA ALA A 125 -20.45 0.18 -2.27
C ALA A 125 -21.55 1.14 -2.73
N VAL A 126 -21.50 2.38 -2.24
CA VAL A 126 -22.37 3.46 -2.66
C VAL A 126 -21.57 4.59 -3.27
N ALA A 127 -22.20 5.35 -4.15
CA ALA A 127 -21.55 6.49 -4.80
C ALA A 127 -20.96 7.46 -3.76
N GLY A 128 -19.69 7.82 -3.94
CA GLY A 128 -18.94 8.66 -3.01
C GLY A 128 -18.10 7.91 -1.96
N ASP A 129 -18.21 6.58 -1.89
CA ASP A 129 -17.22 5.76 -1.20
C ASP A 129 -15.89 5.81 -1.96
N TRP A 130 -14.83 5.25 -1.34
CA TRP A 130 -13.50 5.28 -1.90
C TRP A 130 -12.98 3.87 -2.21
N ALA A 131 -12.36 3.74 -3.37
CA ALA A 131 -11.47 2.64 -3.70
C ALA A 131 -10.04 3.09 -3.44
N LEU A 132 -9.23 2.25 -2.77
CA LEU A 132 -7.82 2.49 -2.50
C LEU A 132 -7.01 1.34 -3.06
N LEU A 133 -5.87 1.62 -3.69
CA LEU A 133 -4.93 0.62 -4.16
C LEU A 133 -3.48 1.09 -4.14
N GLN A 134 -2.57 0.11 -4.28
CA GLN A 134 -1.12 0.28 -4.41
C GLN A 134 -0.63 -0.64 -5.53
N ASN A 135 0.69 -0.61 -5.84
CA ASN A 135 1.27 -1.45 -6.91
C ASN A 135 1.77 -2.83 -6.42
N GLU A 136 1.21 -3.37 -5.34
CA GLU A 136 1.68 -4.64 -4.75
C GLU A 136 0.77 -5.84 -5.05
N THR A 137 -0.41 -5.62 -5.64
CA THR A 137 -1.39 -6.68 -5.96
C THR A 137 -1.57 -6.85 -7.46
N ASN A 138 -2.24 -7.94 -7.87
CA ASN A 138 -2.77 -8.06 -9.23
C ASN A 138 -4.11 -7.33 -9.37
N GLY A 139 -4.57 -7.16 -10.62
CA GLY A 139 -5.94 -6.77 -10.95
C GLY A 139 -6.31 -5.31 -10.71
N ALA A 140 -5.32 -4.39 -10.65
CA ALA A 140 -5.57 -2.95 -10.49
C ALA A 140 -6.58 -2.41 -11.51
N ASP A 141 -6.41 -2.76 -12.79
CA ASP A 141 -7.28 -2.27 -13.87
C ASP A 141 -8.74 -2.72 -13.70
N SER A 142 -8.96 -4.00 -13.39
CA SER A 142 -10.29 -4.56 -13.16
C SER A 142 -10.96 -3.92 -11.96
N PHE A 143 -10.20 -3.72 -10.87
CA PHE A 143 -10.72 -3.10 -9.66
C PHE A 143 -11.08 -1.63 -9.88
N VAL A 144 -10.21 -0.88 -10.58
CA VAL A 144 -10.46 0.53 -10.92
C VAL A 144 -11.69 0.65 -11.83
N ALA A 145 -11.83 -0.21 -12.86
CA ALA A 145 -13.00 -0.22 -13.73
C ALA A 145 -14.29 -0.46 -12.93
N ALA A 146 -14.32 -1.48 -12.08
CA ALA A 146 -15.47 -1.78 -11.23
C ALA A 146 -15.79 -0.64 -10.25
N ALA A 147 -14.78 -0.03 -9.64
CA ALA A 147 -14.96 1.10 -8.73
C ALA A 147 -15.54 2.32 -9.44
N ARG A 148 -15.07 2.64 -10.64
CA ARG A 148 -15.59 3.76 -11.45
C ARG A 148 -17.01 3.52 -11.92
N GLU A 149 -17.38 2.29 -12.31
CA GLU A 149 -18.75 1.91 -12.65
C GLU A 149 -19.72 2.15 -11.49
N LYS A 150 -19.30 1.90 -10.25
CA LYS A 150 -20.09 2.15 -9.04
C LYS A 150 -20.05 3.62 -8.55
N GLY A 151 -19.30 4.49 -9.23
CA GLY A 151 -19.18 5.90 -8.87
C GLY A 151 -18.29 6.16 -7.62
N LEU A 152 -17.38 5.26 -7.31
CA LEU A 152 -16.40 5.45 -6.23
C LEU A 152 -15.33 6.46 -6.64
N LYS A 153 -14.79 7.15 -5.64
CA LYS A 153 -13.56 7.93 -5.80
C LYS A 153 -12.35 7.00 -5.68
N LEU A 154 -11.30 7.29 -6.43
CA LEU A 154 -10.08 6.51 -6.44
C LEU A 154 -8.96 7.22 -5.68
N ALA A 155 -8.49 6.60 -4.60
CA ALA A 155 -7.22 6.93 -3.95
C ALA A 155 -6.15 5.94 -4.43
N TYR A 156 -5.03 6.46 -4.88
CA TYR A 156 -3.93 5.66 -5.39
C TYR A 156 -2.61 6.04 -4.70
N SER A 157 -2.00 5.07 -4.04
CA SER A 157 -0.64 5.17 -3.50
C SER A 157 0.31 4.49 -4.48
N ALA A 158 1.07 5.27 -5.25
CA ALA A 158 1.85 4.79 -6.39
C ALA A 158 3.16 4.07 -5.99
N ALA A 159 3.06 3.16 -5.03
CA ALA A 159 4.21 2.45 -4.45
C ALA A 159 4.02 0.92 -4.48
N PRO A 160 5.04 0.12 -4.87
CA PRO A 160 6.30 0.55 -5.51
C PRO A 160 6.07 1.32 -6.81
N PHE A 161 6.93 2.30 -7.10
CA PHE A 161 6.73 3.16 -8.27
C PHE A 161 7.02 2.42 -9.57
N ASP A 162 6.04 2.45 -10.48
CA ASP A 162 6.17 2.04 -11.88
C ASP A 162 5.50 3.11 -12.75
N ALA A 163 6.29 3.82 -13.54
CA ALA A 163 5.81 4.95 -14.32
C ALA A 163 4.70 4.58 -15.31
N SER A 164 4.76 3.38 -15.91
CA SER A 164 3.74 2.93 -16.88
C SER A 164 2.40 2.70 -16.19
N VAL A 165 2.39 2.00 -15.06
CA VAL A 165 1.19 1.74 -14.28
C VAL A 165 0.58 3.04 -13.74
N VAL A 166 1.44 3.95 -13.25
CA VAL A 166 0.96 5.24 -12.72
C VAL A 166 0.30 6.07 -13.82
N LEU A 167 0.92 6.16 -15.00
CA LEU A 167 0.36 6.92 -16.13
C LEU A 167 -0.98 6.37 -16.60
N ASP A 168 -1.14 5.04 -16.61
CA ASP A 168 -2.40 4.39 -16.99
C ASP A 168 -3.53 4.66 -15.97
N LEU A 169 -3.20 4.69 -14.67
CA LEU A 169 -4.18 4.91 -13.61
C LEU A 169 -4.48 6.39 -13.32
N LEU A 170 -3.57 7.28 -13.69
CA LEU A 170 -3.66 8.71 -13.39
C LEU A 170 -4.97 9.37 -13.84
N PRO A 171 -5.52 9.09 -15.06
CA PRO A 171 -6.79 9.66 -15.50
C PRO A 171 -8.01 9.27 -14.64
N HIS A 172 -7.87 8.20 -13.84
CA HIS A 172 -8.91 7.67 -12.99
C HIS A 172 -8.72 8.06 -11.51
N THR A 173 -7.62 8.75 -11.17
CA THR A 173 -7.22 9.01 -9.80
C THR A 173 -7.79 10.32 -9.28
N ASP A 174 -8.56 10.26 -8.19
CA ASP A 174 -9.05 11.43 -7.47
C ASP A 174 -8.06 11.91 -6.40
N LEU A 175 -7.34 10.99 -5.74
CA LEU A 175 -6.31 11.27 -4.76
C LEU A 175 -5.05 10.45 -5.08
N LEU A 176 -3.95 11.13 -5.38
CA LEU A 176 -2.64 10.50 -5.54
C LEU A 176 -1.78 10.73 -4.29
N VAL A 177 -1.16 9.67 -3.80
CA VAL A 177 -0.17 9.73 -2.72
C VAL A 177 1.16 9.20 -3.23
N VAL A 178 2.21 10.01 -3.15
CA VAL A 178 3.57 9.69 -3.57
C VAL A 178 4.59 10.24 -2.57
N ASN A 179 5.79 9.69 -2.53
CA ASN A 179 6.91 10.31 -1.85
C ASN A 179 7.66 11.27 -2.80
N GLU A 180 8.68 12.00 -2.28
CA GLU A 180 9.47 12.96 -3.09
C GLU A 180 10.12 12.30 -4.31
N GLY A 181 10.71 11.10 -4.16
CA GLY A 181 11.36 10.38 -5.25
C GLY A 181 10.37 9.94 -6.32
N GLU A 182 9.22 9.41 -5.90
CA GLU A 182 8.12 9.01 -6.79
C GLU A 182 7.51 10.23 -7.51
N ALA A 183 7.33 11.35 -6.80
CA ALA A 183 6.84 12.60 -7.38
C ALA A 183 7.81 13.14 -8.45
N ALA A 184 9.12 13.09 -8.18
CA ALA A 184 10.14 13.50 -9.14
C ALA A 184 10.17 12.57 -10.38
N ALA A 185 10.08 11.25 -10.17
CA ALA A 185 10.04 10.26 -11.24
C ALA A 185 8.79 10.43 -12.12
N LEU A 186 7.63 10.64 -11.50
CA LEU A 186 6.38 10.91 -12.22
C LEU A 186 6.44 12.23 -12.98
N GLY A 187 6.97 13.30 -12.38
CA GLY A 187 7.20 14.58 -13.06
C GLY A 187 8.09 14.44 -14.28
N GLY A 188 9.15 13.64 -14.19
CA GLY A 188 10.00 13.28 -15.32
C GLY A 188 9.24 12.56 -16.45
N ALA A 189 8.40 11.59 -16.10
CA ALA A 189 7.59 10.85 -17.08
C ALA A 189 6.50 11.74 -17.74
N LEU A 190 5.94 12.70 -16.99
CA LEU A 190 4.94 13.65 -17.49
C LEU A 190 5.55 14.82 -18.27
N GLY A 191 6.85 15.06 -18.15
CA GLY A 191 7.51 16.26 -18.72
C GLY A 191 7.10 17.58 -18.06
N LYS A 192 6.53 17.51 -16.84
CA LYS A 192 6.05 18.66 -16.05
C LYS A 192 5.97 18.30 -14.55
N PRO A 193 5.99 19.30 -13.63
CA PRO A 193 5.79 19.02 -12.22
C PRO A 193 4.50 18.26 -11.96
N VAL A 194 4.52 17.29 -11.03
CA VAL A 194 3.36 16.45 -10.70
C VAL A 194 2.17 17.27 -10.19
N GLU A 195 2.42 18.39 -9.52
CA GLU A 195 1.41 19.34 -9.03
C GLU A 195 0.60 19.96 -10.19
N SER A 196 1.17 19.96 -11.39
CA SER A 196 0.53 20.44 -12.62
C SER A 196 -0.14 19.33 -13.43
N ALA A 197 -0.18 18.09 -12.90
CA ALA A 197 -0.75 16.94 -13.61
C ALA A 197 -2.29 17.00 -13.75
N GLY A 198 -2.96 17.86 -12.98
CA GLY A 198 -4.42 18.01 -13.01
C GLY A 198 -5.15 17.00 -12.11
N ILE A 199 -4.44 16.38 -11.17
CA ILE A 199 -5.03 15.46 -10.18
C ILE A 199 -5.82 16.30 -9.17
N PRO A 200 -7.08 15.93 -8.85
CA PRO A 200 -7.90 16.71 -7.91
C PRO A 200 -7.29 16.88 -6.53
N HIS A 201 -6.65 15.82 -6.02
CA HIS A 201 -5.97 15.79 -4.72
C HIS A 201 -4.63 15.09 -4.85
N LEU A 202 -3.55 15.76 -4.44
CA LEU A 202 -2.19 15.20 -4.43
C LEU A 202 -1.59 15.34 -3.03
N VAL A 203 -1.02 14.27 -2.51
CA VAL A 203 -0.21 14.28 -1.28
C VAL A 203 1.21 13.85 -1.64
N ILE A 204 2.19 14.67 -1.27
CA ILE A 204 3.61 14.32 -1.36
C ILE A 204 4.14 14.15 0.06
N THR A 205 4.59 12.94 0.40
CA THR A 205 5.19 12.64 1.70
C THR A 205 6.69 12.97 1.67
N LEU A 206 7.18 13.62 2.74
CA LEU A 206 8.53 14.19 2.84
C LEU A 206 9.33 13.55 3.99
N GLY A 207 9.00 12.31 4.36
CA GLY A 207 9.63 11.62 5.48
C GLY A 207 9.55 12.41 6.79
N SER A 208 10.69 12.68 7.42
CA SER A 208 10.76 13.43 8.68
C SER A 208 10.34 14.92 8.56
N ALA A 209 10.20 15.46 7.35
CA ALA A 209 9.67 16.80 7.13
C ALA A 209 8.13 16.85 7.09
N GLY A 210 7.45 15.67 7.05
CA GLY A 210 5.99 15.61 7.05
C GLY A 210 5.38 15.35 5.68
N ALA A 211 4.37 16.11 5.28
CA ALA A 211 3.70 15.97 4.00
C ALA A 211 3.16 17.30 3.48
N THR A 212 3.06 17.41 2.16
CA THR A 212 2.38 18.52 1.49
C THR A 212 1.19 18.00 0.71
N TYR A 213 0.05 18.64 0.90
CA TYR A 213 -1.18 18.40 0.14
C TYR A 213 -1.41 19.54 -0.86
N PHE A 214 -1.81 19.18 -2.07
CA PHE A 214 -2.24 20.07 -3.13
C PHE A 214 -3.67 19.72 -3.55
N GLY A 215 -4.55 20.71 -3.61
CA GLY A 215 -5.94 20.53 -4.02
C GLY A 215 -6.59 21.83 -4.44
N ALA A 216 -7.87 21.79 -4.79
CA ALA A 216 -8.60 22.97 -5.30
C ALA A 216 -8.64 24.16 -4.32
N SER A 217 -8.55 23.91 -3.00
CA SER A 217 -8.51 24.92 -1.95
C SER A 217 -7.11 25.52 -1.71
N GLY A 218 -6.10 25.06 -2.44
CA GLY A 218 -4.71 25.48 -2.30
C GLY A 218 -3.81 24.40 -1.73
N THR A 219 -2.66 24.82 -1.21
CA THR A 219 -1.62 23.95 -0.66
C THR A 219 -1.67 23.96 0.86
N LEU A 220 -1.58 22.79 1.49
CA LEU A 220 -1.44 22.63 2.94
C LEU A 220 -0.15 21.86 3.23
N VAL A 221 0.58 22.34 4.23
CA VAL A 221 1.80 21.67 4.71
C VAL A 221 1.54 21.15 6.13
N GLN A 222 1.76 19.87 6.32
CA GLN A 222 1.68 19.20 7.61
C GLN A 222 3.09 18.78 8.03
N PRO A 223 3.71 19.38 9.05
CA PRO A 223 4.95 18.89 9.61
C PRO A 223 4.81 17.47 10.17
N ALA A 224 5.89 16.71 10.21
CA ALA A 224 5.89 15.41 10.84
C ALA A 224 5.60 15.55 12.36
N PHE A 225 4.93 14.54 12.90
CA PHE A 225 4.77 14.40 14.35
C PHE A 225 6.09 13.90 14.96
N SER A 226 6.44 14.41 16.12
CA SER A 226 7.53 13.81 16.92
C SER A 226 7.07 12.42 17.39
N ILE A 227 7.88 11.42 17.14
CA ILE A 227 7.72 10.07 17.66
C ILE A 227 8.87 9.81 18.61
N ASP A 228 8.55 9.40 19.85
CA ASP A 228 9.53 9.01 20.87
C ASP A 228 10.04 7.58 20.61
#